data_0afad61be9ea9fcdebb72b72ce6811c8
#
_entry.id   0afad61be9ea9fcdebb72b72ce6811c8
#
_cell.length_a   1.000
_cell.length_b   1.000
_cell.length_c   1.000
_cell.angle_alpha   90.00
_cell.angle_beta   90.00
_cell.angle_gamma   90.00
#
_symmetry.space_group_name_H-M   'P 1'
#
loop_
_entity.id
_entity.type
_entity.pdbx_description
1 polymer ?
#
loop_
_entity_poly.entity_id
_entity_poly.type
_entity_poly.pdbx_seq_one_letter_code
_entity_poly.pdbx_strand_id
1 'polypeptide(L)' 'MDERRATVMGLGSFGGGAGAVRYLAQQGYDVLVTDMAPAEKLATSLKAIGDLIETGSVTLRLGEHNVSDFTTCDLVVANP' A
#
# COMPACT_ATOMS: atom_id res chain seq x y z
N MET A 1 -20.29 0.17 -9.86
CA MET A 1 -18.92 0.02 -10.34
C MET A 1 -18.11 -0.73 -9.33
N ASP A 2 -17.47 -1.79 -9.80
CA ASP A 2 -16.72 -2.66 -8.91
C ASP A 2 -15.38 -2.03 -8.60
N GLU A 3 -15.24 -1.56 -7.39
CA GLU A 3 -13.94 -1.12 -6.93
C GLU A 3 -13.10 -2.33 -6.58
N ARG A 4 -11.99 -2.48 -7.26
CA ARG A 4 -11.04 -3.54 -6.96
C ARG A 4 -10.14 -3.08 -5.84
N ARG A 5 -9.92 -3.95 -4.88
CA ARG A 5 -9.05 -3.69 -3.75
C ARG A 5 -7.79 -4.52 -3.83
N ALA A 6 -6.66 -3.87 -3.64
CA ALA A 6 -5.37 -4.55 -3.56
C ALA A 6 -4.72 -4.22 -2.23
N THR A 7 -4.16 -5.24 -1.59
CA THR A 7 -3.37 -5.05 -0.38
C THR A 7 -1.91 -5.31 -0.73
N VAL A 8 -1.05 -4.33 -0.46
CA VAL A 8 0.39 -4.47 -0.63
C VAL A 8 1.01 -4.68 0.74
N MET A 9 1.56 -5.87 0.96
CA MET A 9 2.23 -6.21 2.20
C MET A 9 3.71 -5.88 2.07
N GLY A 10 4.12 -4.83 2.77
CA GLY A 10 5.50 -4.37 2.74
C GLY A 10 5.73 -3.23 1.77
N LEU A 11 5.88 -2.02 2.31
CA LEU A 11 6.22 -0.83 1.51
C LEU A 11 7.73 -0.77 1.26
N GLY A 12 8.52 -1.13 2.26
CA GLY A 12 9.97 -1.11 2.19
C GLY A 12 10.55 0.29 2.34
N SER A 13 11.81 0.35 2.76
CA SER A 13 12.50 1.62 3.03
C SER A 13 13.10 2.24 1.76
N PHE A 14 13.26 1.47 0.69
CA PHE A 14 14.01 1.87 -0.50
C PHE A 14 13.15 2.03 -1.75
N GLY A 15 11.84 2.12 -1.59
CA GLY A 15 10.95 2.48 -2.68
C GLY A 15 10.43 1.34 -3.55
N GLY A 16 10.84 0.08 -3.32
CA GLY A 16 10.37 -1.05 -4.11
C GLY A 16 8.85 -1.25 -4.02
N GLY A 17 8.33 -1.16 -2.80
CA GLY A 17 6.89 -1.25 -2.59
C GLY A 17 6.14 -0.05 -3.15
N ALA A 18 6.75 1.14 -3.12
CA ALA A 18 6.13 2.35 -3.66
C ALA A 18 5.85 2.22 -5.16
N GLY A 19 6.75 1.58 -5.89
CA GLY A 19 6.53 1.32 -7.32
C GLY A 19 5.33 0.42 -7.57
N ALA A 20 5.21 -0.65 -6.79
CA ALA A 20 4.07 -1.56 -6.90
C ALA A 20 2.76 -0.86 -6.55
N VAL A 21 2.77 -0.04 -5.50
CA VAL A 21 1.59 0.73 -5.07
C VAL A 21 1.13 1.66 -6.18
N ARG A 22 2.05 2.42 -6.76
CA ARG A 22 1.72 3.35 -7.84
C ARG A 22 1.17 2.62 -9.07
N TYR A 23 1.78 1.50 -9.42
CA TYR A 23 1.30 0.70 -10.55
C TYR A 23 -0.16 0.26 -10.33
N LEU A 24 -0.46 -0.28 -9.15
CA LEU A 24 -1.80 -0.76 -8.84
C LEU A 24 -2.82 0.39 -8.82
N ALA A 25 -2.45 1.54 -8.26
CA ALA A 25 -3.31 2.70 -8.24
C ALA A 25 -3.62 3.17 -9.67
N GLN A 26 -2.65 3.13 -10.56
CA GLN A 26 -2.83 3.47 -11.96
C GLN A 26 -3.73 2.48 -12.70
N GLN A 27 -3.79 1.24 -12.22
CA GLN A 27 -4.68 0.22 -12.78
C GLN A 27 -6.11 0.30 -12.21
N GLY A 28 -6.38 1.29 -11.36
CA GLY A 28 -7.71 1.51 -10.82
C GLY A 28 -8.01 0.80 -9.51
N TYR A 29 -7.00 0.20 -8.88
CA TYR A 29 -7.19 -0.42 -7.57
C TYR A 29 -7.28 0.62 -6.46
N ASP A 30 -8.12 0.34 -5.48
CA ASP A 30 -8.07 0.98 -4.18
C ASP A 30 -7.02 0.21 -3.36
N VAL A 31 -5.92 0.86 -3.05
CA VAL A 31 -4.75 0.17 -2.49
C VAL A 31 -4.63 0.40 -0.99
N LEU A 32 -4.51 -0.69 -0.24
CA LEU A 32 -4.14 -0.65 1.17
C LEU A 32 -2.70 -1.13 1.30
N VAL A 33 -1.87 -0.32 1.92
CA VAL A 33 -0.48 -0.67 2.19
C VAL A 33 -0.34 -1.04 3.65
N THR A 34 0.19 -2.22 3.93
CA THR A 34 0.50 -2.64 5.30
C THR A 34 2.01 -2.83 5.46
N ASP A 35 2.53 -2.46 6.62
CA ASP A 35 3.93 -2.69 6.96
C ASP A 35 4.09 -2.73 8.47
N MET A 36 4.94 -3.61 8.97
CA MET A 36 5.22 -3.68 10.40
C MET A 36 6.07 -2.51 10.89
N ALA A 37 6.80 -1.85 10.00
CA ALA A 37 7.61 -0.70 10.36
C ALA A 37 6.73 0.54 10.59
N PRO A 38 7.12 1.42 11.50
CA PRO A 38 6.40 2.68 11.69
C PRO A 38 6.69 3.68 10.56
N ALA A 39 5.84 4.70 10.47
CA ALA A 39 5.91 5.68 9.38
C ALA A 39 7.28 6.36 9.27
N GLU A 40 7.93 6.65 10.38
CA GLU A 40 9.23 7.33 10.37
C GLU A 40 10.33 6.52 9.68
N LYS A 41 10.21 5.20 9.68
CA LYS A 41 11.17 4.32 8.98
C LYS A 41 10.85 4.17 7.51
N LEU A 42 9.67 4.57 7.10
CA LEU A 42 9.19 4.44 5.73
C LEU A 42 9.08 5.80 5.03
N ALA A 43 9.66 6.84 5.61
CA ALA A 43 9.47 8.22 5.16
C ALA A 43 9.77 8.41 3.67
N THR A 44 10.86 7.83 3.16
CA THR A 44 11.23 7.96 1.75
C THR A 44 10.16 7.35 0.84
N SER A 45 9.71 6.13 1.17
CA SER A 45 8.69 5.44 0.38
C SER A 45 7.33 6.13 0.48
N LEU A 46 6.97 6.63 1.67
CA LEU A 46 5.72 7.36 1.85
C LEU A 46 5.71 8.66 1.05
N LYS A 47 6.84 9.35 0.98
CA LYS A 47 6.97 10.56 0.18
C LYS A 47 6.77 10.26 -1.30
N ALA A 48 7.26 9.12 -1.76
CA ALA A 48 7.13 8.71 -3.16
C ALA A 48 5.69 8.47 -3.59
N ILE A 49 4.78 8.17 -2.64
CA ILE A 49 3.37 7.92 -2.93
C ILE A 49 2.44 8.94 -2.26
N GLY A 50 2.99 10.07 -1.82
CA GLY A 50 2.21 11.09 -1.10
C GLY A 50 1.02 11.62 -1.88
N ASP A 51 1.15 11.78 -3.19
CA ASP A 51 0.07 12.21 -4.07
C ASP A 51 -1.09 11.22 -4.05
N LEU A 52 -0.80 9.92 -4.02
CA LEU A 52 -1.81 8.87 -4.01
C LEU A 52 -2.54 8.80 -2.66
N ILE A 53 -1.83 9.08 -1.59
CA ILE A 53 -2.41 9.14 -0.25
C ILE A 53 -3.38 10.32 -0.17
N GLU A 54 -2.97 11.49 -0.67
CA GLU A 54 -3.80 12.69 -0.65
C GLU A 54 -5.10 12.51 -1.45
N THR A 55 -5.03 11.83 -2.58
CA THR A 55 -6.22 11.63 -3.43
C THR A 55 -7.13 10.51 -2.92
N GLY A 56 -6.70 9.78 -1.89
CA GLY A 56 -7.48 8.68 -1.34
C GLY A 56 -7.32 7.35 -2.08
N SER A 57 -6.46 7.29 -3.08
CA SER A 57 -6.21 6.05 -3.82
C SER A 57 -5.44 5.03 -2.97
N VAL A 58 -4.71 5.48 -1.98
CA VAL A 58 -3.90 4.64 -1.11
C VAL A 58 -4.22 4.92 0.35
N THR A 59 -4.45 3.85 1.10
CA THR A 59 -4.64 3.88 2.55
C THR A 59 -3.50 3.13 3.22
N LEU A 60 -3.12 3.54 4.41
CA LEU A 60 -1.97 2.97 5.11
C LEU A 60 -2.40 2.30 6.41
N ARG A 61 -1.79 1.15 6.72
CA ARG A 61 -1.84 0.50 8.02
C ARG A 61 -0.42 0.14 8.40
N LEU A 62 0.20 0.98 9.20
CA LEU A 62 1.61 0.87 9.56
C LEU A 62 1.78 0.44 11.00
N GLY A 63 2.86 -0.29 11.28
CA GLY A 63 3.17 -0.80 12.60
C GLY A 63 2.45 -2.08 12.96
N GLU A 64 1.65 -2.62 12.06
CA GLU A 64 0.90 -3.85 12.28
C GLU A 64 0.43 -4.47 10.97
N HIS A 65 0.07 -5.74 11.04
CA HIS A 65 -0.68 -6.40 9.96
C HIS A 65 -2.00 -6.90 10.55
N ASN A 66 -3.06 -6.77 9.77
CA ASN A 66 -4.39 -7.24 10.16
C ASN A 66 -4.84 -8.29 9.15
N VAL A 67 -5.23 -9.47 9.62
CA VAL A 67 -5.62 -10.58 8.75
C VAL A 67 -6.76 -10.20 7.80
N SER A 68 -7.71 -9.40 8.27
CA SER A 68 -8.83 -8.99 7.43
C SER A 68 -8.39 -8.19 6.20
N ASP A 69 -7.26 -7.49 6.27
CA ASP A 69 -6.72 -6.73 5.13
C ASP A 69 -6.35 -7.65 3.98
N PHE A 70 -6.03 -8.90 4.26
CA PHE A 70 -5.61 -9.87 3.26
C PHE A 70 -6.74 -10.76 2.77
N THR A 71 -7.86 -10.79 3.48
CA THR A 71 -8.99 -11.65 3.14
C THR A 71 -10.14 -10.90 2.48
N THR A 72 -10.17 -9.57 2.59
CA THR A 72 -11.25 -8.74 2.05
C THR A 72 -10.85 -7.99 0.77
N CYS A 73 -9.70 -8.29 0.22
CA CYS A 73 -9.22 -7.66 -1.02
C CYS A 73 -9.26 -8.66 -2.18
N ASP A 74 -9.14 -8.13 -3.39
CA ASP A 74 -9.14 -8.92 -4.63
C ASP A 74 -7.74 -9.42 -4.99
N LEU A 75 -6.70 -8.72 -4.52
CA LEU A 75 -5.32 -9.02 -4.86
C LEU A 75 -4.42 -8.70 -3.67
N VAL A 76 -3.48 -9.59 -3.38
CA VAL A 76 -2.44 -9.35 -2.38
C VAL A 76 -1.09 -9.39 -3.09
N VAL A 77 -0.30 -8.33 -2.89
CA VAL A 77 1.07 -8.27 -3.37
C VAL A 77 1.99 -8.29 -2.16
N ALA A 78 2.79 -9.32 -2.05
CA ALA A 78 3.80 -9.42 -0.99
C ALA A 78 5.13 -8.89 -1.53
N ASN A 79 5.65 -7.86 -0.89
CA ASN A 79 6.93 -7.27 -1.25
C ASN A 79 7.95 -7.67 -0.19
N PRO A 80 8.99 -8.42 -0.56
CA PRO A 80 9.99 -8.90 0.40
C PRO A 80 10.87 -7.79 0.98
#